data_1949cb7e5ffc812a3bf462e429abafb1
#
_entry.id   1949cb7e5ffc812a3bf462e429abafb1
#
_cell.length_a   1.000
_cell.length_b   1.000
_cell.length_c   1.000
_cell.angle_alpha   90.00
_cell.angle_beta   90.00
_cell.angle_gamma   90.00
#
_symmetry.space_group_name_H-M   'P 1'
#
loop_
_entity.id
_entity.type
_entity.pdbx_description
1 polymer ?
#
loop_
_entity_poly.entity_id
_entity_poly.type
_entity_poly.pdbx_seq_one_letter_code
_entity_poly.pdbx_strand_id
1 'polypeptide(L)'
;DLRKRGYGISTPRSTRALNAVASDMNYKALEDLFAAVGLEWYEISNWSRPGYESRHNLGYWRNVDWAGLGPGAHSHYNTVMGSSTDGAAANSDAAGDVSTSVTSTSMRGWDIAHPRMWGMAINDGRVPWSGDETISPTENLEELIMLGLRIREGLDIGRVNRHIEAVNRAQDAAQGTLRIIDDACLTPLVGDGLITLDPTTGHAVATRRGRLLNDAVIERMFGAVGL
;
A
#
# COMPACT_ATOMS: atom_id res chain seq x y z
N ASP A 1 11.96 -7.52 8.35
CA ASP A 1 11.66 -8.75 9.13
C ASP A 1 10.44 -8.51 10.01
N LEU A 2 9.23 -8.76 9.45
CA LEU A 2 7.93 -8.58 10.12
C LEU A 2 7.81 -9.40 11.42
N ARG A 3 8.60 -10.46 11.57
CA ARG A 3 8.66 -11.26 12.82
C ARG A 3 9.26 -10.48 14.00
N LYS A 4 10.10 -9.48 13.73
CA LYS A 4 10.70 -8.64 14.79
C LYS A 4 9.77 -7.53 15.30
N ARG A 5 8.67 -7.25 14.59
CA ARG A 5 7.69 -6.22 14.97
C ARG A 5 6.50 -6.72 15.79
N GLY A 6 6.55 -7.94 16.34
CA GLY A 6 5.61 -8.39 17.38
C GLY A 6 4.23 -8.88 16.88
N TYR A 7 4.05 -9.16 15.60
CA TYR A 7 2.82 -9.76 15.07
C TYR A 7 2.91 -11.29 15.01
N GLY A 8 3.26 -11.91 16.11
CA GLY A 8 3.38 -13.37 16.22
C GLY A 8 2.40 -13.96 17.21
N ILE A 9 1.17 -14.28 16.79
CA ILE A 9 0.29 -15.16 17.57
C ILE A 9 0.44 -16.57 17.03
N SER A 10 1.19 -17.42 17.73
CA SER A 10 1.20 -18.86 17.47
C SER A 10 -0.04 -19.50 18.09
N THR A 11 -1.15 -19.53 17.36
CA THR A 11 -2.32 -20.33 17.73
C THR A 11 -2.19 -21.75 17.13
N PRO A 12 -2.62 -22.81 17.86
CA PRO A 12 -2.65 -24.16 17.30
C PRO A 12 -3.45 -24.24 15.99
N ARG A 13 -3.02 -25.08 15.04
CA ARG A 13 -3.64 -25.20 13.70
C ARG A 13 -5.16 -25.43 13.74
N SER A 14 -5.67 -26.18 14.71
CA SER A 14 -7.11 -26.45 14.89
C SER A 14 -7.89 -25.19 15.30
N THR A 15 -7.33 -24.36 16.17
CA THR A 15 -7.96 -23.11 16.60
C THR A 15 -7.96 -22.06 15.49
N ARG A 16 -6.92 -22.04 14.64
CA ARG A 16 -6.89 -21.16 13.45
C ARG A 16 -8.00 -21.48 12.46
N ALA A 17 -8.26 -22.76 12.20
CA ALA A 17 -9.30 -23.19 11.27
C ALA A 17 -10.70 -22.81 11.79
N LEU A 18 -10.99 -23.05 13.07
CA LEU A 18 -12.25 -22.66 13.70
C LEU A 18 -12.45 -21.15 13.74
N ASN A 19 -11.42 -20.39 14.08
CA ASN A 19 -11.48 -18.94 14.09
C ASN A 19 -11.68 -18.38 12.68
N ALA A 20 -11.07 -18.97 11.65
CA ALA A 20 -11.24 -18.56 10.26
C ALA A 20 -12.68 -18.78 9.79
N VAL A 21 -13.31 -19.94 10.11
CA VAL A 21 -14.71 -20.22 9.76
C VAL A 21 -15.65 -19.26 10.50
N ALA A 22 -15.45 -19.05 11.80
CA ALA A 22 -16.28 -18.13 12.59
C ALA A 22 -16.13 -16.67 12.09
N SER A 23 -14.92 -16.27 11.74
CA SER A 23 -14.65 -14.95 11.15
C SER A 23 -15.32 -14.79 9.78
N ASP A 24 -15.30 -15.83 8.95
CA ASP A 24 -15.94 -15.81 7.63
C ASP A 24 -17.46 -15.69 7.75
N MET A 25 -18.10 -16.43 8.66
CA MET A 25 -19.54 -16.33 8.89
C MET A 25 -19.94 -14.95 9.42
N ASN A 26 -19.20 -14.41 10.37
CA ASN A 26 -19.47 -13.09 10.92
C ASN A 26 -19.25 -11.98 9.88
N TYR A 27 -18.21 -12.11 9.06
CA TYR A 27 -17.89 -11.14 8.02
C TYR A 27 -18.97 -11.16 6.92
N LYS A 28 -19.48 -12.37 6.56
CA LYS A 28 -20.58 -12.49 5.61
C LYS A 28 -21.86 -11.83 6.11
N ALA A 29 -22.23 -12.10 7.37
CA ALA A 29 -23.41 -11.50 7.96
C ALA A 29 -23.31 -9.97 8.00
N LEU A 30 -22.12 -9.43 8.27
CA LEU A 30 -21.84 -8.01 8.25
C LEU A 30 -21.96 -7.40 6.85
N GLU A 31 -21.40 -8.07 5.83
CA GLU A 31 -21.53 -7.63 4.43
C GLU A 31 -22.99 -7.63 3.98
N ASP A 32 -23.74 -8.70 4.30
CA ASP A 32 -25.17 -8.81 3.95
C ASP A 32 -25.98 -7.68 4.62
N LEU A 33 -25.68 -7.36 5.89
CA LEU A 33 -26.31 -6.26 6.62
C LEU A 33 -25.99 -4.90 5.97
N PHE A 34 -24.75 -4.65 5.64
CA PHE A 34 -24.34 -3.40 5.02
C PHE A 34 -24.92 -3.25 3.61
N ALA A 35 -24.91 -4.33 2.82
CA ALA A 35 -25.52 -4.34 1.49
C ALA A 35 -27.03 -4.02 1.56
N ALA A 36 -27.74 -4.52 2.57
CA ALA A 36 -29.17 -4.25 2.77
C ALA A 36 -29.48 -2.75 2.99
N VAL A 37 -28.51 -1.97 3.45
CA VAL A 37 -28.64 -0.51 3.65
C VAL A 37 -27.87 0.31 2.59
N GLY A 38 -27.41 -0.35 1.52
CA GLY A 38 -26.75 0.30 0.38
C GLY A 38 -25.30 0.70 0.64
N LEU A 39 -24.62 0.02 1.57
CA LEU A 39 -23.18 0.19 1.80
C LEU A 39 -22.41 -0.93 1.10
N GLU A 40 -21.36 -0.56 0.39
CA GLU A 40 -20.45 -1.46 -0.30
C GLU A 40 -19.06 -1.42 0.33
N TRP A 41 -18.42 -2.55 0.38
CA TRP A 41 -17.02 -2.63 0.77
C TRP A 41 -16.13 -1.86 -0.22
N TYR A 42 -15.21 -1.02 0.28
CA TYR A 42 -14.27 -0.31 -0.57
C TYR A 42 -12.79 -0.46 -0.13
N GLU A 43 -12.53 -0.80 1.15
CA GLU A 43 -11.20 -1.14 1.66
C GLU A 43 -11.31 -2.06 2.88
N ILE A 44 -10.19 -2.60 3.37
CA ILE A 44 -10.10 -3.78 4.24
C ILE A 44 -11.13 -3.87 5.38
N SER A 45 -11.53 -2.79 5.99
CA SER A 45 -12.47 -2.77 7.12
C SER A 45 -13.54 -1.69 7.03
N ASN A 46 -13.71 -1.07 5.85
CA ASN A 46 -14.66 0.02 5.68
C ASN A 46 -15.63 -0.21 4.50
N TRP A 47 -16.85 0.23 4.73
CA TRP A 47 -17.96 0.23 3.77
C TRP A 47 -18.50 1.65 3.64
N SER A 48 -18.97 2.00 2.46
CA SER A 48 -19.60 3.28 2.18
C SER A 48 -20.69 3.13 1.14
N ARG A 49 -21.53 4.13 0.98
CA ARG A 49 -22.32 4.26 -0.25
C ARG A 49 -21.37 4.57 -1.40
N PRO A 50 -21.65 4.06 -2.62
CA PRO A 50 -20.88 4.42 -3.80
C PRO A 50 -20.73 5.93 -3.96
N GLY A 51 -19.48 6.41 -4.15
CA GLY A 51 -19.14 7.83 -4.25
C GLY A 51 -18.94 8.56 -2.91
N TYR A 52 -19.08 7.87 -1.77
CA TYR A 52 -18.85 8.42 -0.44
C TYR A 52 -17.68 7.74 0.28
N GLU A 53 -16.81 7.06 -0.46
CA GLU A 53 -15.59 6.47 0.05
C GLU A 53 -14.69 7.56 0.67
N SER A 54 -14.04 7.23 1.79
CA SER A 54 -13.06 8.15 2.39
C SER A 54 -11.88 8.35 1.46
N ARG A 55 -11.80 9.52 0.84
CA ARG A 55 -10.68 9.90 -0.04
C ARG A 55 -9.35 9.87 0.70
N HIS A 56 -9.38 10.23 1.98
CA HIS A 56 -8.20 10.20 2.85
C HIS A 56 -7.68 8.78 3.03
N ASN A 57 -8.56 7.82 3.39
CA ASN A 57 -8.18 6.42 3.53
C ASN A 57 -7.67 5.84 2.20
N LEU A 58 -8.40 6.07 1.11
CA LEU A 58 -7.98 5.62 -0.22
C LEU A 58 -6.63 6.21 -0.63
N GLY A 59 -6.32 7.45 -0.22
CA GLY A 59 -5.01 8.04 -0.46
C GLY A 59 -3.87 7.21 0.16
N TYR A 60 -4.02 6.78 1.40
CA TYR A 60 -3.05 5.88 2.04
C TYR A 60 -2.93 4.54 1.30
N TRP A 61 -4.05 3.89 1.01
CA TRP A 61 -4.05 2.59 0.35
C TRP A 61 -3.49 2.62 -1.08
N ARG A 62 -3.63 3.74 -1.78
CA ARG A 62 -3.06 3.96 -3.11
C ARG A 62 -1.60 4.38 -3.09
N ASN A 63 -1.02 4.53 -1.90
CA ASN A 63 0.35 5.00 -1.69
C ASN A 63 0.63 6.30 -2.46
N VAL A 64 -0.26 7.31 -2.29
CA VAL A 64 -0.06 8.65 -2.85
C VAL A 64 0.67 9.54 -1.86
N ASP A 65 1.17 10.67 -2.33
CA ASP A 65 1.78 11.67 -1.47
C ASP A 65 0.74 12.30 -0.54
N TRP A 66 1.15 12.54 0.69
CA TRP A 66 0.32 13.22 1.67
C TRP A 66 1.17 14.01 2.67
N ALA A 67 0.65 15.15 3.09
CA ALA A 67 1.27 16.02 4.07
C ALA A 67 0.48 15.97 5.38
N GLY A 68 1.16 15.66 6.48
CA GLY A 68 0.64 15.78 7.82
C GLY A 68 0.81 17.21 8.33
N LEU A 69 -0.19 17.72 9.02
CA LEU A 69 -0.16 19.06 9.61
C LEU A 69 -0.53 18.98 11.08
N GLY A 70 0.39 19.41 11.94
CA GLY A 70 0.15 19.47 13.38
C GLY A 70 1.18 18.72 14.21
N PRO A 71 1.12 18.84 15.54
CA PRO A 71 2.06 18.16 16.44
C PRO A 71 2.04 16.65 16.26
N GLY A 72 3.21 16.05 15.96
CA GLY A 72 3.37 14.63 15.74
C GLY A 72 2.75 14.10 14.43
N ALA A 73 2.35 14.99 13.53
CA ALA A 73 1.83 14.58 12.24
C ALA A 73 2.94 13.97 11.38
N HIS A 74 2.58 12.94 10.61
CA HIS A 74 3.47 12.31 9.65
C HIS A 74 3.15 12.77 8.23
N SER A 75 4.14 12.71 7.36
CA SER A 75 4.02 13.00 5.93
C SER A 75 4.66 11.87 5.13
N HIS A 76 4.22 11.66 3.90
CA HIS A 76 4.79 10.69 2.98
C HIS A 76 4.89 11.32 1.58
N TYR A 77 6.05 11.21 0.97
CA TYR A 77 6.34 11.75 -0.34
C TYR A 77 7.06 10.71 -1.19
N ASN A 78 6.55 10.49 -2.39
CA ASN A 78 7.22 9.69 -3.41
C ASN A 78 8.14 10.61 -4.21
N THR A 79 9.43 10.54 -3.97
CA THR A 79 10.40 11.42 -4.62
C THR A 79 10.87 10.79 -5.92
N VAL A 80 10.78 11.54 -7.01
CA VAL A 80 11.40 11.18 -8.28
C VAL A 80 12.85 11.63 -8.25
N MET A 81 13.80 10.72 -8.09
CA MET A 81 15.21 11.03 -8.20
C MET A 81 15.56 11.30 -9.66
N GLY A 82 15.75 12.55 -10.04
CA GLY A 82 16.16 12.90 -11.41
C GLY A 82 16.00 14.35 -11.81
N SER A 83 15.62 15.24 -10.90
CA SER A 83 15.57 16.68 -11.20
C SER A 83 16.19 17.49 -10.07
N SER A 84 17.48 17.78 -10.23
CA SER A 84 18.07 18.92 -9.52
C SER A 84 17.51 20.19 -10.16
N THR A 85 16.42 20.71 -9.62
CA THR A 85 16.00 22.09 -9.86
C THR A 85 15.89 22.75 -8.53
N ASP A 86 16.77 23.71 -8.32
CA ASP A 86 16.68 24.73 -7.27
C ASP A 86 15.25 25.27 -7.19
N GLY A 87 14.64 25.10 -6.02
CA GLY A 87 13.57 25.90 -5.46
C GLY A 87 12.45 26.36 -6.40
N ALA A 88 11.54 25.47 -6.81
CA ALA A 88 10.23 25.93 -7.28
C ALA A 88 9.16 24.86 -6.99
N ALA A 89 8.13 25.26 -6.26
CA ALA A 89 6.92 24.48 -6.03
C ALA A 89 6.30 24.09 -7.37
N ALA A 90 6.31 22.80 -7.70
CA ALA A 90 5.67 22.31 -8.91
C ALA A 90 4.19 22.03 -8.64
N ASN A 91 3.33 22.93 -9.09
CA ASN A 91 1.96 22.61 -9.46
C ASN A 91 2.02 21.79 -10.76
N SER A 92 1.63 20.52 -10.73
CA SER A 92 1.51 19.75 -11.96
C SER A 92 0.17 19.05 -12.06
N ASP A 93 -0.80 19.78 -12.63
CA ASP A 93 -1.87 19.19 -13.44
C ASP A 93 -1.32 19.01 -14.86
N ALA A 94 -0.68 17.88 -15.13
CA ALA A 94 -0.33 17.49 -16.48
C ALA A 94 -0.14 15.97 -16.54
N ALA A 95 -1.13 15.28 -17.09
CA ALA A 95 -1.00 13.96 -17.66
C ALA A 95 -0.07 14.07 -18.90
N GLY A 96 1.20 13.79 -18.72
CA GLY A 96 2.19 13.74 -19.78
C GLY A 96 3.09 12.53 -19.57
N ASP A 97 3.12 11.65 -20.56
CA ASP A 97 4.01 10.50 -20.65
C ASP A 97 5.48 10.98 -20.59
N VAL A 98 6.09 10.92 -19.42
CA VAL A 98 7.50 11.19 -19.22
C VAL A 98 8.18 9.86 -18.93
N SER A 99 8.66 9.26 -20.01
CA SER A 99 9.64 8.17 -19.96
C SER A 99 10.97 8.70 -19.39
N THR A 100 11.03 8.81 -18.07
CA THR A 100 12.27 9.07 -17.33
C THR A 100 12.55 7.86 -16.46
N SER A 101 13.80 7.43 -16.43
CA SER A 101 14.32 6.35 -15.58
C SER A 101 14.17 6.74 -14.10
N VAL A 102 13.02 6.38 -13.51
CA VAL A 102 12.65 6.80 -12.18
C VAL A 102 13.03 5.71 -11.19
N THR A 103 14.11 5.91 -10.49
CA THR A 103 14.32 5.25 -9.20
C THR A 103 13.53 6.06 -8.18
N SER A 104 12.28 5.69 -7.92
CA SER A 104 11.48 6.43 -6.94
C SER A 104 11.90 6.02 -5.54
N THR A 105 12.55 6.93 -4.85
CA THR A 105 12.78 6.84 -3.41
C THR A 105 11.59 7.53 -2.73
N SER A 106 10.98 6.87 -1.75
CA SER A 106 9.96 7.50 -0.93
C SER A 106 10.57 8.02 0.37
N MET A 107 10.01 9.07 0.91
CA MET A 107 10.44 9.67 2.17
C MET A 107 9.24 9.83 3.10
N ARG A 108 9.43 9.53 4.37
CA ARG A 108 8.51 9.88 5.44
C ARG A 108 9.16 10.91 6.33
N GLY A 109 8.37 11.91 6.74
CA GLY A 109 8.78 12.88 7.73
C GLY A 109 7.74 12.96 8.83
N TRP A 110 8.14 13.41 10.01
CA TRP A 110 7.22 13.64 11.12
C TRP A 110 7.56 14.93 11.87
N ASP A 111 6.50 15.61 12.27
CA ASP A 111 6.58 16.83 13.02
C ASP A 111 6.90 16.60 14.50
N ILE A 112 7.36 17.65 15.18
CA ILE A 112 7.58 17.68 16.62
C ILE A 112 6.27 17.29 17.33
N ALA A 113 6.29 16.21 18.11
CA ALA A 113 5.08 15.67 18.75
C ALA A 113 4.53 16.55 19.87
N HIS A 114 5.39 17.32 20.57
CA HIS A 114 4.96 18.16 21.68
C HIS A 114 4.30 19.46 21.16
N PRO A 115 2.99 19.73 21.45
CA PRO A 115 2.24 20.84 20.85
C PRO A 115 2.87 22.22 21.04
N ARG A 116 3.40 22.50 22.26
CA ARG A 116 4.04 23.78 22.55
C ARG A 116 5.33 23.97 21.74
N MET A 117 6.15 22.92 21.63
CA MET A 117 7.40 22.99 20.86
C MET A 117 7.14 23.12 19.36
N TRP A 118 6.11 22.40 18.87
CA TRP A 118 5.63 22.54 17.51
C TRP A 118 5.19 23.99 17.21
N GLY A 119 4.33 24.55 18.08
CA GLY A 119 3.87 25.94 17.95
C GLY A 119 5.00 26.98 18.01
N MET A 120 6.01 26.77 18.86
CA MET A 120 7.20 27.63 18.92
C MET A 120 7.98 27.58 17.60
N ALA A 121 8.17 26.38 17.01
CA ALA A 121 8.87 26.26 15.73
C ALA A 121 8.14 27.02 14.61
N ILE A 122 6.80 26.89 14.56
CA ILE A 122 5.98 27.62 13.58
C ILE A 122 6.09 29.14 13.79
N ASN A 123 5.98 29.62 15.03
CA ASN A 123 6.09 31.06 15.34
C ASN A 123 7.48 31.64 14.99
N ASP A 124 8.52 30.82 15.09
CA ASP A 124 9.89 31.18 14.70
C ASP A 124 10.13 31.06 13.17
N GLY A 125 9.10 30.74 12.38
CA GLY A 125 9.21 30.54 10.93
C GLY A 125 9.99 29.30 10.51
N ARG A 126 10.17 28.34 11.40
CA ARG A 126 10.88 27.07 11.13
C ARG A 126 9.90 25.95 10.77
N VAL A 127 10.31 25.09 9.85
CA VAL A 127 9.60 23.84 9.61
C VAL A 127 9.66 22.98 10.88
N PRO A 128 8.52 22.52 11.43
CA PRO A 128 8.49 21.84 12.73
C PRO A 128 8.88 20.36 12.65
N TRP A 129 9.71 19.97 11.72
CA TRP A 129 10.14 18.58 11.55
C TRP A 129 11.01 18.12 12.72
N SER A 130 10.74 16.90 13.19
CA SER A 130 11.48 16.20 14.23
C SER A 130 12.39 15.12 13.67
N GLY A 131 12.06 14.58 12.51
CA GLY A 131 12.85 13.57 11.83
C GLY A 131 12.23 13.12 10.52
N ASP A 132 13.01 12.33 9.80
CA ASP A 132 12.62 11.73 8.53
C ASP A 132 13.28 10.35 8.36
N GLU A 133 12.74 9.55 7.46
CA GLU A 133 13.32 8.31 6.99
C GLU A 133 13.18 8.20 5.46
N THR A 134 14.18 7.66 4.82
CA THR A 134 14.14 7.31 3.41
C THR A 134 13.70 5.86 3.28
N ILE A 135 12.68 5.61 2.46
CA ILE A 135 12.17 4.28 2.16
C ILE A 135 12.86 3.80 0.89
N SER A 136 13.52 2.67 0.97
CA SER A 136 14.19 2.09 -0.19
C SER A 136 13.18 1.72 -1.29
N PRO A 137 13.60 1.61 -2.56
CA PRO A 137 12.74 1.16 -3.65
C PRO A 137 12.11 -0.21 -3.39
N THR A 138 12.81 -1.12 -2.72
CA THR A 138 12.29 -2.45 -2.34
C THR A 138 11.20 -2.34 -1.28
N GLU A 139 11.42 -1.56 -0.21
CA GLU A 139 10.41 -1.32 0.82
C GLU A 139 9.16 -0.62 0.24
N ASN A 140 9.34 0.32 -0.69
CA ASN A 140 8.21 0.96 -1.38
C ASN A 140 7.42 -0.05 -2.25
N LEU A 141 8.11 -0.99 -2.89
CA LEU A 141 7.48 -2.07 -3.65
C LEU A 141 6.67 -3.00 -2.73
N GLU A 142 7.22 -3.39 -1.57
CA GLU A 142 6.52 -4.18 -0.57
C GLU A 142 5.24 -3.46 -0.09
N GLU A 143 5.33 -2.17 0.20
CA GLU A 143 4.18 -1.35 0.59
C GLU A 143 3.14 -1.26 -0.51
N LEU A 144 3.55 -1.02 -1.75
CA LEU A 144 2.65 -0.93 -2.89
C LEU A 144 1.82 -2.21 -3.06
N ILE A 145 2.46 -3.39 -2.96
CA ILE A 145 1.78 -4.68 -3.02
C ILE A 145 0.83 -4.86 -1.82
N MET A 146 1.34 -4.59 -0.61
CA MET A 146 0.58 -4.77 0.62
C MET A 146 -0.66 -3.87 0.68
N LEU A 147 -0.54 -2.61 0.26
CA LEU A 147 -1.62 -1.63 0.31
C LEU A 147 -2.65 -1.86 -0.79
N GLY A 148 -2.20 -2.13 -2.02
CA GLY A 148 -3.08 -2.31 -3.17
C GLY A 148 -3.99 -3.55 -3.06
N LEU A 149 -3.55 -4.60 -2.36
CA LEU A 149 -4.37 -5.79 -2.10
C LEU A 149 -5.48 -5.57 -1.05
N ARG A 150 -5.56 -4.39 -0.43
CA ARG A 150 -6.52 -4.06 0.63
C ARG A 150 -7.72 -3.24 0.18
N ILE A 151 -7.74 -2.82 -1.08
CA ILE A 151 -8.80 -1.98 -1.64
C ILE A 151 -9.60 -2.72 -2.72
N ARG A 152 -10.84 -2.28 -2.91
CA ARG A 152 -11.75 -2.84 -3.93
C ARG A 152 -11.24 -2.65 -5.35
N GLU A 153 -10.49 -1.60 -5.61
CA GLU A 153 -9.87 -1.36 -6.92
C GLU A 153 -8.80 -2.41 -7.25
N GLY A 154 -8.22 -3.03 -6.22
CA GLY A 154 -7.17 -4.02 -6.35
C GLY A 154 -5.78 -3.45 -6.62
N LEU A 155 -4.82 -4.35 -6.70
CA LEU A 155 -3.42 -4.06 -6.98
C LEU A 155 -3.21 -3.83 -8.48
N ASP A 156 -2.74 -2.66 -8.87
CA ASP A 156 -2.30 -2.34 -10.24
C ASP A 156 -1.01 -3.10 -10.58
N ILE A 157 -1.14 -4.22 -11.28
CA ILE A 157 -0.01 -5.08 -11.68
C ILE A 157 0.97 -4.33 -12.59
N GLY A 158 0.46 -3.48 -13.47
CA GLY A 158 1.31 -2.67 -14.35
C GLY A 158 2.18 -1.69 -13.55
N ARG A 159 1.62 -1.03 -12.54
CA ARG A 159 2.38 -0.14 -11.65
C ARG A 159 3.43 -0.93 -10.86
N VAL A 160 3.07 -2.09 -10.32
CA VAL A 160 4.01 -2.95 -9.59
C VAL A 160 5.16 -3.38 -10.49
N ASN A 161 4.88 -3.84 -11.71
CA ASN A 161 5.91 -4.29 -12.65
C ASN A 161 6.86 -3.15 -13.05
N ARG A 162 6.36 -1.94 -13.26
CA ARG A 162 7.22 -0.76 -13.48
C ARG A 162 8.14 -0.48 -12.29
N HIS A 163 7.66 -0.68 -11.05
CA HIS A 163 8.49 -0.55 -9.85
C HIS A 163 9.56 -1.64 -9.77
N ILE A 164 9.21 -2.90 -10.05
CA ILE A 164 10.15 -4.03 -10.11
C ILE A 164 11.27 -3.74 -11.12
N GLU A 165 10.92 -3.28 -12.31
CA GLU A 165 11.91 -2.90 -13.32
C GLU A 165 12.82 -1.76 -12.86
N ALA A 166 12.29 -0.79 -12.14
CA ALA A 166 13.07 0.32 -11.58
C ALA A 166 14.04 -0.17 -10.49
N VAL A 167 13.56 -1.04 -9.58
CA VAL A 167 14.39 -1.67 -8.55
C VAL A 167 15.53 -2.47 -9.20
N ASN A 168 15.21 -3.34 -10.16
CA ASN A 168 16.20 -4.18 -10.85
C ASN A 168 17.24 -3.37 -11.59
N ARG A 169 16.87 -2.21 -12.15
CA ARG A 169 17.85 -1.31 -12.81
C ARG A 169 18.76 -0.58 -11.83
N ALA A 170 18.30 -0.36 -10.59
CA ALA A 170 19.05 0.36 -9.58
C ALA A 170 19.94 -0.54 -8.72
N GLN A 171 19.65 -1.85 -8.68
CA GLN A 171 20.40 -2.82 -7.91
C GLN A 171 21.62 -3.33 -8.67
N ASP A 172 22.73 -3.56 -7.93
CA ASP A 172 23.87 -4.29 -8.48
C ASP A 172 23.49 -5.75 -8.73
N ALA A 173 24.05 -6.34 -9.79
CA ALA A 173 23.80 -7.73 -10.20
C ALA A 173 24.04 -8.78 -9.09
N ALA A 174 24.72 -8.41 -8.00
CA ALA A 174 24.99 -9.26 -6.86
C ALA A 174 23.80 -9.42 -5.88
N GLN A 175 22.77 -8.56 -5.98
CA GLN A 175 21.63 -8.56 -5.05
C GLN A 175 20.43 -9.42 -5.50
N GLY A 176 20.54 -10.07 -6.65
CA GLY A 176 19.45 -10.83 -7.25
C GLY A 176 18.49 -9.93 -8.04
N THR A 177 17.74 -10.55 -8.95
CA THR A 177 16.77 -9.84 -9.79
C THR A 177 15.37 -10.22 -9.36
N LEU A 178 14.54 -9.23 -9.02
CA LEU A 178 13.12 -9.43 -8.73
C LEU A 178 12.38 -9.85 -10.00
N ARG A 179 11.43 -10.75 -9.85
CA ARG A 179 10.60 -11.24 -10.96
C ARG A 179 9.39 -10.34 -11.15
N ILE A 180 9.07 -10.02 -12.40
CA ILE A 180 7.81 -9.36 -12.75
C ILE A 180 6.64 -10.26 -12.41
N ILE A 181 5.51 -9.65 -12.06
CA ILE A 181 4.25 -10.36 -11.87
C ILE A 181 3.64 -10.64 -13.25
N ASP A 182 3.50 -11.90 -13.57
CA ASP A 182 2.89 -12.40 -14.80
C ASP A 182 1.74 -13.37 -14.49
N ASP A 183 1.13 -13.93 -15.51
CA ASP A 183 0.04 -14.92 -15.36
C ASP A 183 0.48 -16.16 -14.59
N ALA A 184 1.74 -16.58 -14.68
CA ALA A 184 2.25 -17.74 -13.95
C ALA A 184 2.29 -17.46 -12.43
N CYS A 185 2.60 -16.22 -12.04
CA CYS A 185 2.55 -15.78 -10.65
C CYS A 185 1.11 -15.71 -10.10
N LEU A 186 0.16 -15.29 -10.92
CA LEU A 186 -1.22 -15.01 -10.50
C LEU A 186 -2.13 -16.25 -10.57
N THR A 187 -1.88 -17.17 -11.50
CA THR A 187 -2.70 -18.38 -11.71
C THR A 187 -2.95 -19.17 -10.42
N PRO A 188 -1.96 -19.44 -9.54
CA PRO A 188 -2.22 -20.17 -8.30
C PRO A 188 -3.14 -19.42 -7.34
N LEU A 189 -3.06 -18.09 -7.27
CA LEU A 189 -3.90 -17.26 -6.42
C LEU A 189 -5.34 -17.19 -6.94
N VAL A 190 -5.50 -17.13 -8.26
CA VAL A 190 -6.81 -17.19 -8.93
C VAL A 190 -7.43 -18.57 -8.75
N GLY A 191 -6.65 -19.65 -8.98
CA GLY A 191 -7.10 -21.04 -8.83
C GLY A 191 -7.57 -21.37 -7.41
N ASP A 192 -6.93 -20.81 -6.41
CA ASP A 192 -7.34 -20.93 -5.00
C ASP A 192 -8.52 -20.00 -4.62
N GLY A 193 -9.00 -19.18 -5.56
CA GLY A 193 -10.09 -18.24 -5.35
C GLY A 193 -9.74 -17.11 -4.38
N LEU A 194 -8.47 -16.73 -4.30
CA LEU A 194 -8.00 -15.65 -3.41
C LEU A 194 -8.03 -14.28 -4.07
N ILE A 195 -7.79 -14.23 -5.37
CA ILE A 195 -7.87 -13.01 -6.17
C ILE A 195 -8.68 -13.26 -7.45
N THR A 196 -9.15 -12.18 -8.05
CA THR A 196 -9.66 -12.13 -9.42
C THR A 196 -8.85 -11.11 -10.20
N LEU A 197 -8.74 -11.29 -11.51
CA LEU A 197 -8.15 -10.28 -12.38
C LEU A 197 -9.27 -9.50 -13.04
N ASP A 198 -9.21 -8.18 -12.92
CA ASP A 198 -10.10 -7.28 -13.66
C ASP A 198 -9.58 -7.17 -15.11
N PRO A 199 -10.33 -7.66 -16.10
CA PRO A 199 -9.87 -7.68 -17.49
C PRO A 199 -9.80 -6.26 -18.10
N THR A 200 -10.44 -5.27 -17.50
CA THR A 200 -10.46 -3.89 -17.99
C THR A 200 -9.26 -3.11 -17.50
N THR A 201 -8.91 -3.26 -16.23
CA THR A 201 -7.85 -2.49 -15.55
C THR A 201 -6.54 -3.25 -15.46
N GLY A 202 -6.56 -4.59 -15.55
CA GLY A 202 -5.40 -5.43 -15.26
C GLY A 202 -5.06 -5.52 -13.77
N HIS A 203 -5.98 -5.11 -12.90
CA HIS A 203 -5.77 -5.15 -11.46
C HIS A 203 -6.05 -6.55 -10.88
N ALA A 204 -5.25 -6.95 -9.89
CA ALA A 204 -5.51 -8.11 -9.07
C ALA A 204 -6.35 -7.70 -7.86
N VAL A 205 -7.61 -8.12 -7.84
CA VAL A 205 -8.60 -7.76 -6.81
C VAL A 205 -8.75 -8.92 -5.84
N ALA A 206 -8.56 -8.68 -4.55
CA ALA A 206 -8.78 -9.69 -3.52
C ALA A 206 -10.27 -10.09 -3.48
N THR A 207 -10.56 -11.38 -3.62
CA THR A 207 -11.90 -11.92 -3.40
C THR A 207 -12.28 -11.78 -1.92
N ARG A 208 -13.54 -12.04 -1.56
CA ARG A 208 -13.93 -12.10 -0.15
C ARG A 208 -13.03 -13.07 0.64
N ARG A 209 -12.75 -14.26 0.09
CA ARG A 209 -11.83 -15.23 0.72
C ARG A 209 -10.41 -14.67 0.82
N GLY A 210 -9.94 -14.00 -0.23
CA GLY A 210 -8.63 -13.35 -0.24
C GLY A 210 -8.51 -12.25 0.80
N ARG A 211 -9.54 -11.44 1.02
CA ARG A 211 -9.57 -10.40 2.05
C ARG A 211 -9.44 -10.98 3.47
N LEU A 212 -10.10 -12.09 3.74
CA LEU A 212 -10.00 -12.79 5.03
C LEU A 212 -8.62 -13.45 5.25
N LEU A 213 -7.90 -13.74 4.17
CA LEU A 213 -6.58 -14.34 4.15
C LEU A 213 -5.53 -13.38 3.57
N ASN A 214 -5.76 -12.07 3.72
CA ASN A 214 -4.99 -11.05 3.02
C ASN A 214 -3.49 -11.16 3.27
N ASP A 215 -3.06 -11.42 4.50
CA ASP A 215 -1.64 -11.58 4.82
C ASP A 215 -1.02 -12.78 4.07
N ALA A 216 -1.76 -13.88 3.92
CA ALA A 216 -1.29 -15.03 3.15
C ALA A 216 -1.25 -14.73 1.64
N VAL A 217 -2.17 -13.91 1.12
CA VAL A 217 -2.13 -13.44 -0.27
C VAL A 217 -0.90 -12.57 -0.50
N ILE A 218 -0.63 -11.62 0.41
CA ILE A 218 0.54 -10.75 0.35
C ILE A 218 1.84 -11.56 0.41
N GLU A 219 1.96 -12.51 1.36
CA GLU A 219 3.15 -13.36 1.50
C GLU A 219 3.42 -14.17 0.22
N ARG A 220 2.37 -14.73 -0.40
CA ARG A 220 2.50 -15.46 -1.67
C ARG A 220 2.88 -14.53 -2.82
N MET A 221 2.37 -13.31 -2.84
CA MET A 221 2.74 -12.33 -3.85
C MET A 221 4.21 -11.92 -3.70
N PHE A 222 4.68 -11.68 -2.48
CA PHE A 222 6.10 -11.43 -2.20
C PHE A 222 6.98 -12.59 -2.67
N GLY A 223 6.63 -13.82 -2.32
CA GLY A 223 7.36 -15.01 -2.79
C GLY A 223 7.37 -15.16 -4.31
N ALA A 224 6.29 -14.76 -5.00
CA ALA A 224 6.24 -14.78 -6.46
C ALA A 224 7.20 -13.77 -7.10
N VAL A 225 7.36 -12.60 -6.50
CA VAL A 225 8.29 -11.53 -6.94
C VAL A 225 9.74 -11.84 -6.53
N GLY A 226 9.94 -12.51 -5.40
CA GLY A 226 11.26 -12.80 -4.82
C GLY A 226 11.69 -11.79 -3.77
N LEU A 227 10.71 -11.19 -3.08
CA LEU A 227 10.86 -10.31 -1.92
C LEU A 227 10.99 -11.12 -0.62
#